data_a10f9a9e923d97905ba9455ebb0ca06b
#
_entry.id   a10f9a9e923d97905ba9455ebb0ca06b
#
_cell.length_a   1.000
_cell.length_b   1.000
_cell.length_c   1.000
_cell.angle_alpha   90.00
_cell.angle_beta   90.00
_cell.angle_gamma   90.00
#
_symmetry.space_group_name_H-M   'P 1'
#
loop_
_entity.id
_entity.type
_entity.pdbx_description
1 polymer ?
#
loop_
_entity_poly.entity_id
_entity_poly.type
_entity_poly.pdbx_seq_one_letter_code
_entity_poly.pdbx_strand_id
1 'polypeptide(L)'
;TYSDPLLFINNSKVTMAQNDINVSDNGVAAYMSGNSEFKNWNRITLGQKSVGIYGNNSSLVSEGTLIEGTLQKSRGIIGVNSNIRNSASIKMAGEESLGIYSGNTSGTLKNIDNSGNIEISGKKTVGIYLEGNSGQTVNNRGNITVHETTEPDRNNSTIGIYAKDGATVNIINEGQVNVGKKSVGIYSISDGNVTATNTALLNVSDEGIGIYKKGGTVNLGGTVNVADHISSANDSEPVGVYGIDGVSIVNNAN
;
A
#
# COMPACT_ATOMS: atom_id res chain seq x y z
N THR A 1 -2.24 -18.88 13.21
CA THR A 1 -2.62 -18.14 14.43
C THR A 1 -1.48 -17.23 14.81
N TYR A 2 -1.80 -15.99 15.16
CA TYR A 2 -0.83 -15.05 15.73
C TYR A 2 -0.73 -15.31 17.24
N SER A 3 0.43 -14.98 17.83
CA SER A 3 0.58 -14.95 19.29
C SER A 3 -0.16 -13.73 19.88
N ASP A 4 -0.32 -13.71 21.20
CA ASP A 4 -0.91 -12.56 21.88
C ASP A 4 -0.14 -11.28 21.57
N PRO A 5 -0.83 -10.15 21.36
CA PRO A 5 -0.18 -8.88 21.05
C PRO A 5 0.64 -8.38 22.25
N LEU A 6 1.76 -7.69 21.94
CA LEU A 6 2.57 -7.03 22.97
C LEU A 6 1.81 -5.87 23.63
N LEU A 7 0.95 -5.19 22.86
CA LEU A 7 0.10 -4.09 23.33
C LEU A 7 -1.34 -4.33 22.91
N PHE A 8 -2.27 -4.11 23.83
CA PHE A 8 -3.70 -4.08 23.56
C PHE A 8 -4.24 -2.67 23.85
N ILE A 9 -4.74 -2.00 22.81
CA ILE A 9 -5.19 -0.61 22.85
C ILE A 9 -6.67 -0.57 22.49
N ASN A 10 -7.54 -0.19 23.44
CA ASN A 10 -8.97 -0.13 23.23
C ASN A 10 -9.51 1.24 23.63
N ASN A 11 -10.09 1.96 22.67
CA ASN A 11 -10.61 3.32 22.84
C ASN A 11 -9.63 4.25 23.59
N SER A 12 -8.34 4.13 23.28
CA SER A 12 -7.26 4.72 24.07
C SER A 12 -6.14 5.23 23.17
N LYS A 13 -5.32 6.10 23.76
CA LYS A 13 -4.10 6.60 23.14
C LYS A 13 -2.89 6.09 23.92
N VAL A 14 -1.98 5.43 23.22
CA VAL A 14 -0.67 5.05 23.73
C VAL A 14 0.39 5.89 23.04
N THR A 15 1.22 6.56 23.83
CA THR A 15 2.37 7.34 23.35
C THR A 15 3.64 6.74 23.94
N MET A 16 4.55 6.30 23.07
CA MET A 16 5.84 5.73 23.46
C MET A 16 6.88 6.83 23.68
N ALA A 17 7.99 6.49 24.31
CA ALA A 17 9.15 7.37 24.46
C ALA A 17 10.21 7.09 23.37
N GLN A 18 9.80 6.96 22.12
CA GLN A 18 10.63 6.61 20.95
C GLN A 18 11.38 5.28 21.11
N ASN A 19 10.72 4.28 21.71
CA ASN A 19 11.28 2.96 21.88
C ASN A 19 11.13 2.11 20.61
N ASP A 20 12.06 1.18 20.42
CA ASP A 20 11.98 0.13 19.42
C ASP A 20 11.12 -1.03 19.94
N ILE A 21 10.38 -1.65 19.01
CA ILE A 21 9.58 -2.84 19.25
C ILE A 21 10.05 -3.94 18.31
N ASN A 22 10.54 -5.04 18.86
CA ASN A 22 10.91 -6.21 18.08
C ASN A 22 9.81 -7.26 18.21
N VAL A 23 9.22 -7.61 17.07
CA VAL A 23 8.12 -8.58 17.01
C VAL A 23 8.68 -9.92 16.54
N SER A 24 8.53 -10.94 17.34
CA SER A 24 8.94 -12.31 16.99
C SER A 24 8.08 -12.89 15.86
N ASP A 25 8.49 -14.02 15.33
CA ASP A 25 7.72 -14.75 14.31
C ASP A 25 6.29 -15.05 14.82
N ASN A 26 5.33 -14.84 13.91
CA ASN A 26 3.88 -14.94 14.20
C ASN A 26 3.38 -13.97 15.30
N GLY A 27 4.18 -12.99 15.72
CA GLY A 27 3.83 -12.01 16.74
C GLY A 27 2.99 -10.84 16.21
N VAL A 28 2.42 -10.07 17.15
CA VAL A 28 1.72 -8.81 16.89
C VAL A 28 2.27 -7.75 17.82
N ALA A 29 2.70 -6.59 17.32
CA ALA A 29 3.15 -5.51 18.19
C ALA A 29 1.97 -4.86 18.94
N ALA A 30 0.96 -4.38 18.21
CA ALA A 30 -0.20 -3.74 18.80
C ALA A 30 -1.51 -4.24 18.19
N TYR A 31 -2.46 -4.60 19.04
CA TYR A 31 -3.86 -4.81 18.67
C TYR A 31 -4.66 -3.56 19.06
N MET A 32 -5.44 -3.03 18.12
CA MET A 32 -6.22 -1.81 18.31
C MET A 32 -7.71 -2.07 18.06
N SER A 33 -8.55 -1.55 18.92
CA SER A 33 -10.01 -1.61 18.78
C SER A 33 -10.64 -0.26 19.14
N GLY A 34 -11.84 0.01 18.62
CA GLY A 34 -12.51 1.28 18.80
C GLY A 34 -11.72 2.45 18.20
N ASN A 35 -11.77 3.62 18.84
CA ASN A 35 -11.00 4.79 18.44
C ASN A 35 -9.65 4.79 19.15
N SER A 36 -8.61 4.27 18.50
CA SER A 36 -7.32 4.05 19.14
C SER A 36 -6.17 4.73 18.40
N GLU A 37 -5.21 5.26 19.17
CA GLU A 37 -4.01 5.89 18.66
C GLU A 37 -2.76 5.22 19.22
N PHE A 38 -1.78 4.95 18.37
CA PHE A 38 -0.47 4.45 18.75
C PHE A 38 0.61 5.36 18.18
N LYS A 39 1.30 6.09 19.06
CA LYS A 39 2.15 7.22 18.69
C LYS A 39 3.55 7.16 19.28
N ASN A 40 4.45 7.89 18.63
CA ASN A 40 5.80 8.21 19.08
C ASN A 40 6.69 7.00 19.38
N TRP A 41 6.45 5.87 18.71
CA TRP A 41 7.39 4.76 18.67
C TRP A 41 8.49 5.03 17.63
N ASN A 42 9.70 4.47 17.82
CA ASN A 42 10.82 4.67 16.90
C ASN A 42 10.76 3.64 15.75
N ARG A 43 10.95 2.37 16.05
CA ARG A 43 10.94 1.30 15.04
C ARG A 43 10.12 0.11 15.51
N ILE A 44 9.33 -0.47 14.58
CA ILE A 44 8.72 -1.78 14.75
C ILE A 44 9.41 -2.71 13.75
N THR A 45 10.21 -3.65 14.25
CA THR A 45 10.88 -4.66 13.43
C THR A 45 10.07 -5.95 13.46
N LEU A 46 9.72 -6.46 12.29
CA LEU A 46 8.80 -7.57 12.12
C LEU A 46 9.55 -8.90 11.88
N GLY A 47 9.22 -9.91 12.65
CA GLY A 47 9.58 -11.30 12.38
C GLY A 47 8.79 -11.89 11.20
N GLN A 48 9.04 -13.15 10.87
CA GLN A 48 8.32 -13.87 9.84
C GLN A 48 6.83 -14.01 10.20
N LYS A 49 5.95 -13.77 9.24
CA LYS A 49 4.47 -13.88 9.42
C LYS A 49 3.93 -13.03 10.58
N SER A 50 4.63 -12.00 10.99
CA SER A 50 4.24 -11.13 12.09
C SER A 50 3.46 -9.90 11.61
N VAL A 51 2.85 -9.19 12.54
CA VAL A 51 2.05 -7.98 12.30
C VAL A 51 2.55 -6.85 13.19
N GLY A 52 2.76 -5.67 12.60
CA GLY A 52 3.07 -4.48 13.38
C GLY A 52 1.83 -3.99 14.13
N ILE A 53 0.82 -3.55 13.42
CA ILE A 53 -0.42 -3.02 14.01
C ILE A 53 -1.61 -3.77 13.41
N TYR A 54 -2.49 -4.29 14.25
CA TYR A 54 -3.73 -4.95 13.86
C TYR A 54 -4.94 -4.20 14.42
N GLY A 55 -5.88 -3.82 13.57
CA GLY A 55 -7.13 -3.19 13.96
C GLY A 55 -8.35 -3.94 13.45
N ASN A 56 -9.38 -4.07 14.27
CA ASN A 56 -10.64 -4.70 13.88
C ASN A 56 -11.82 -3.85 14.34
N ASN A 57 -12.72 -3.51 13.40
CA ASN A 57 -13.86 -2.61 13.63
C ASN A 57 -13.45 -1.32 14.36
N SER A 58 -12.37 -0.69 13.88
CA SER A 58 -11.70 0.40 14.58
C SER A 58 -11.49 1.63 13.70
N SER A 59 -11.18 2.75 14.36
CA SER A 59 -10.53 3.89 13.74
C SER A 59 -9.13 3.95 14.34
N LEU A 60 -8.13 3.51 13.58
CA LEU A 60 -6.76 3.41 14.06
C LEU A 60 -5.87 4.54 13.52
N VAL A 61 -5.04 5.08 14.39
CA VAL A 61 -4.02 6.06 14.06
C VAL A 61 -2.65 5.49 14.39
N SER A 62 -1.78 5.43 13.40
CA SER A 62 -0.38 4.98 13.49
C SER A 62 0.54 6.16 13.22
N GLU A 63 1.21 6.64 14.26
CA GLU A 63 2.17 7.75 14.17
C GLU A 63 3.49 7.36 14.85
N GLY A 64 4.47 6.98 14.06
CA GLY A 64 5.82 6.60 14.49
C GLY A 64 6.83 6.84 13.40
N THR A 65 8.04 6.28 13.56
CA THR A 65 9.10 6.50 12.57
C THR A 65 9.10 5.44 11.48
N LEU A 66 9.23 4.14 11.80
CA LEU A 66 9.41 3.09 10.80
C LEU A 66 8.81 1.75 11.23
N ILE A 67 8.00 1.15 10.36
CA ILE A 67 7.66 -0.28 10.42
C ILE A 67 8.50 -0.99 9.36
N GLU A 68 9.28 -1.99 9.75
CA GLU A 68 10.19 -2.70 8.87
C GLU A 68 9.98 -4.22 8.91
N GLY A 69 9.75 -4.83 7.74
CA GLY A 69 9.62 -6.27 7.58
C GLY A 69 10.54 -6.77 6.45
N THR A 70 11.63 -7.43 6.82
CA THR A 70 12.58 -8.04 5.88
C THR A 70 12.35 -9.53 5.68
N LEU A 71 11.56 -10.14 6.56
CA LEU A 71 11.22 -11.56 6.51
C LEU A 71 9.87 -11.77 5.81
N GLN A 72 9.70 -12.96 5.23
CA GLN A 72 8.53 -13.29 4.43
C GLN A 72 7.20 -13.21 5.21
N LYS A 73 6.14 -12.86 4.48
CA LYS A 73 4.76 -12.84 4.98
C LYS A 73 4.52 -11.90 6.16
N SER A 74 5.39 -10.90 6.35
CA SER A 74 5.20 -9.86 7.36
C SER A 74 4.10 -8.87 6.93
N ARG A 75 3.41 -8.28 7.89
CA ARG A 75 2.35 -7.28 7.67
C ARG A 75 2.63 -6.05 8.52
N GLY A 76 2.76 -4.89 7.88
CA GLY A 76 2.98 -3.63 8.62
C GLY A 76 1.74 -3.24 9.42
N ILE A 77 0.65 -2.93 8.73
CA ILE A 77 -0.64 -2.57 9.34
C ILE A 77 -1.74 -3.42 8.73
N ILE A 78 -2.58 -4.02 9.56
CA ILE A 78 -3.81 -4.72 9.15
C ILE A 78 -5.02 -3.98 9.72
N GLY A 79 -5.94 -3.55 8.86
CA GLY A 79 -7.24 -3.04 9.24
C GLY A 79 -8.37 -3.91 8.69
N VAL A 80 -9.13 -4.54 9.57
CA VAL A 80 -10.36 -5.26 9.20
C VAL A 80 -11.54 -4.40 9.57
N ASN A 81 -12.39 -4.06 8.61
CA ASN A 81 -13.55 -3.16 8.81
C ASN A 81 -13.17 -1.85 9.51
N SER A 82 -11.99 -1.30 9.23
CA SER A 82 -11.38 -0.22 9.99
C SER A 82 -11.00 0.96 9.11
N ASN A 83 -11.12 2.18 9.66
CA ASN A 83 -10.44 3.33 9.09
C ASN A 83 -8.96 3.30 9.55
N ILE A 84 -8.05 3.66 8.64
CA ILE A 84 -6.61 3.68 8.90
C ILE A 84 -6.07 5.06 8.60
N ARG A 85 -5.36 5.65 9.55
CA ARG A 85 -4.54 6.84 9.34
C ARG A 85 -3.10 6.50 9.68
N ASN A 86 -2.23 6.55 8.69
CA ASN A 86 -0.81 6.25 8.83
C ASN A 86 0.06 7.43 8.43
N SER A 87 1.00 7.81 9.30
CA SER A 87 2.07 8.76 8.99
C SER A 87 3.48 8.15 9.14
N ALA A 88 3.58 6.93 9.66
CA ALA A 88 4.84 6.22 9.76
C ALA A 88 5.34 5.75 8.39
N SER A 89 6.66 5.73 8.21
CA SER A 89 7.26 5.03 7.08
C SER A 89 7.09 3.52 7.21
N ILE A 90 6.86 2.83 6.10
CA ILE A 90 6.72 1.37 6.05
C ILE A 90 7.71 0.83 5.02
N LYS A 91 8.57 -0.10 5.43
CA LYS A 91 9.53 -0.77 4.56
C LYS A 91 9.32 -2.27 4.59
N MET A 92 8.94 -2.85 3.45
CA MET A 92 8.67 -4.28 3.33
C MET A 92 9.56 -4.87 2.24
N ALA A 93 10.47 -5.76 2.62
CA ALA A 93 11.41 -6.43 1.70
C ALA A 93 11.25 -7.95 1.66
N GLY A 94 10.47 -8.52 2.57
CA GLY A 94 10.21 -9.96 2.61
C GLY A 94 9.21 -10.41 1.55
N GLU A 95 9.41 -11.59 0.99
CA GLU A 95 8.48 -12.21 0.02
C GLU A 95 7.06 -12.31 0.59
N GLU A 96 6.05 -12.08 -0.25
CA GLU A 96 4.61 -12.14 0.10
C GLU A 96 4.23 -11.23 1.29
N SER A 97 4.96 -10.15 1.52
CA SER A 97 4.70 -9.21 2.62
C SER A 97 3.75 -8.07 2.20
N LEU A 98 3.09 -7.44 3.16
CA LEU A 98 2.19 -6.32 2.93
C LEU A 98 2.57 -5.13 3.81
N GLY A 99 2.59 -3.92 3.24
CA GLY A 99 2.73 -2.69 4.03
C GLY A 99 1.47 -2.40 4.82
N ILE A 100 0.36 -2.10 4.13
CA ILE A 100 -0.97 -1.88 4.71
C ILE A 100 -1.95 -2.85 4.05
N TYR A 101 -2.68 -3.60 4.85
CA TYR A 101 -3.82 -4.40 4.42
C TYR A 101 -5.11 -3.80 4.96
N SER A 102 -6.11 -3.63 4.10
CA SER A 102 -7.45 -3.22 4.49
C SER A 102 -8.49 -4.16 3.90
N GLY A 103 -9.16 -4.90 4.78
CA GLY A 103 -10.30 -5.76 4.45
C GLY A 103 -11.60 -5.16 4.93
N ASN A 104 -12.58 -4.94 4.03
CA ASN A 104 -13.85 -4.31 4.39
C ASN A 104 -15.07 -5.11 3.94
N THR A 105 -15.78 -5.67 4.91
CA THR A 105 -17.07 -6.38 4.73
C THR A 105 -18.20 -5.78 5.59
N SER A 106 -17.97 -4.58 6.15
CA SER A 106 -18.86 -3.98 7.16
C SER A 106 -20.12 -3.32 6.58
N GLY A 107 -20.26 -3.24 5.26
CA GLY A 107 -21.35 -2.50 4.62
C GLY A 107 -21.20 -0.97 4.65
N THR A 108 -20.14 -0.45 5.27
CA THR A 108 -19.85 0.99 5.34
C THR A 108 -18.51 1.31 4.70
N LEU A 109 -18.40 2.48 4.07
CA LEU A 109 -17.14 2.95 3.48
C LEU A 109 -16.04 3.03 4.54
N LYS A 110 -14.84 2.55 4.21
CA LYS A 110 -13.63 2.70 5.01
C LYS A 110 -12.59 3.53 4.28
N ASN A 111 -11.91 4.39 5.02
CA ASN A 111 -10.87 5.26 4.50
C ASN A 111 -9.49 4.84 5.02
N ILE A 112 -8.54 4.82 4.10
CA ILE A 112 -7.12 4.63 4.37
C ILE A 112 -6.41 5.91 3.96
N ASP A 113 -6.02 6.73 4.95
CA ASP A 113 -5.24 7.94 4.74
C ASP A 113 -3.77 7.65 5.05
N ASN A 114 -2.93 7.63 4.01
CA ASN A 114 -1.49 7.42 4.15
C ASN A 114 -0.72 8.69 3.79
N SER A 115 0.03 9.20 4.75
CA SER A 115 0.99 10.29 4.56
C SER A 115 2.44 9.84 4.78
N GLY A 116 2.66 8.64 5.29
CA GLY A 116 3.98 8.04 5.44
C GLY A 116 4.51 7.49 4.11
N ASN A 117 5.83 7.37 4.02
CA ASN A 117 6.46 6.72 2.86
C ASN A 117 6.31 5.20 2.93
N ILE A 118 6.04 4.57 1.80
CA ILE A 118 5.99 3.12 1.68
C ILE A 118 7.06 2.69 0.68
N GLU A 119 8.01 1.90 1.14
CA GLU A 119 9.07 1.30 0.32
C GLU A 119 8.88 -0.20 0.30
N ILE A 120 8.76 -0.78 -0.89
CA ILE A 120 8.54 -2.21 -1.05
C ILE A 120 9.52 -2.80 -2.05
N SER A 121 10.04 -3.95 -1.67
CA SER A 121 10.86 -4.81 -2.51
C SER A 121 10.51 -6.27 -2.19
N GLY A 122 11.04 -7.17 -2.98
CA GLY A 122 10.74 -8.59 -2.76
C GLY A 122 9.53 -9.08 -3.55
N LYS A 123 9.55 -10.37 -3.78
CA LYS A 123 8.61 -11.10 -4.62
C LYS A 123 7.20 -11.07 -4.03
N LYS A 124 6.18 -10.76 -4.84
CA LYS A 124 4.76 -10.70 -4.44
C LYS A 124 4.48 -9.77 -3.25
N THR A 125 5.31 -8.77 -3.04
CA THR A 125 5.12 -7.80 -1.96
C THR A 125 4.19 -6.69 -2.43
N VAL A 126 3.28 -6.25 -1.56
CA VAL A 126 2.31 -5.19 -1.86
C VAL A 126 2.41 -4.07 -0.83
N GLY A 127 2.48 -2.82 -1.30
CA GLY A 127 2.51 -1.65 -0.42
C GLY A 127 1.20 -1.44 0.31
N ILE A 128 0.10 -1.26 -0.43
CA ILE A 128 -1.26 -1.15 0.11
C ILE A 128 -2.16 -2.14 -0.60
N TYR A 129 -2.82 -3.02 0.15
CA TYR A 129 -3.73 -4.04 -0.38
C TYR A 129 -5.15 -3.80 0.14
N LEU A 130 -6.10 -3.62 -0.79
CA LEU A 130 -7.51 -3.36 -0.51
C LEU A 130 -8.36 -4.50 -1.03
N GLU A 131 -9.18 -5.10 -0.17
CA GLU A 131 -10.15 -6.12 -0.56
C GLU A 131 -11.42 -6.09 0.30
N GLY A 132 -12.48 -6.70 -0.21
CA GLY A 132 -13.76 -6.83 0.47
C GLY A 132 -14.92 -6.29 -0.36
N ASN A 133 -16.12 -6.70 -0.03
CA ASN A 133 -17.35 -6.37 -0.76
C ASN A 133 -18.00 -5.03 -0.37
N SER A 134 -17.37 -4.28 0.51
CA SER A 134 -17.80 -2.93 0.90
C SER A 134 -16.80 -1.89 0.40
N GLY A 135 -17.27 -0.72 0.03
CA GLY A 135 -16.44 0.34 -0.54
C GLY A 135 -15.27 0.73 0.36
N GLN A 136 -14.13 0.98 -0.26
CA GLN A 136 -12.92 1.47 0.39
C GLN A 136 -12.30 2.59 -0.43
N THR A 137 -11.72 3.56 0.24
CA THR A 137 -10.95 4.62 -0.41
C THR A 137 -9.57 4.71 0.22
N VAL A 138 -8.53 4.64 -0.60
CA VAL A 138 -7.19 5.03 -0.18
C VAL A 138 -6.87 6.42 -0.69
N ASN A 139 -6.42 7.28 0.20
CA ASN A 139 -5.87 8.60 -0.10
C ASN A 139 -4.37 8.57 0.24
N ASN A 140 -3.54 8.50 -0.78
CA ASN A 140 -2.09 8.48 -0.59
C ASN A 140 -1.49 9.86 -0.85
N ARG A 141 -0.86 10.43 0.17
CA ARG A 141 -0.09 11.69 0.14
C ARG A 141 1.41 11.45 0.28
N GLY A 142 1.81 10.26 0.74
CA GLY A 142 3.21 9.88 0.88
C GLY A 142 3.78 9.32 -0.43
N ASN A 143 5.08 9.04 -0.41
CA ASN A 143 5.73 8.38 -1.54
C ASN A 143 5.57 6.87 -1.42
N ILE A 144 5.17 6.22 -2.51
CA ILE A 144 5.22 4.77 -2.64
C ILE A 144 6.35 4.45 -3.62
N THR A 145 7.38 3.76 -3.15
CA THR A 145 8.50 3.29 -3.96
C THR A 145 8.43 1.79 -4.11
N VAL A 146 8.23 1.36 -5.33
CA VAL A 146 8.19 -0.05 -5.73
C VAL A 146 9.52 -0.36 -6.40
N HIS A 147 10.35 -1.15 -5.72
CA HIS A 147 11.64 -1.54 -6.28
C HIS A 147 11.49 -2.57 -7.41
N GLU A 148 12.53 -2.70 -8.18
CA GLU A 148 12.63 -3.68 -9.25
C GLU A 148 12.33 -5.09 -8.75
N THR A 149 11.55 -5.83 -9.54
CA THR A 149 11.34 -7.26 -9.34
C THR A 149 12.37 -8.03 -10.16
N THR A 150 13.23 -8.78 -9.50
CA THR A 150 14.31 -9.54 -10.16
C THR A 150 13.83 -10.79 -10.90
N GLU A 151 12.60 -11.21 -10.66
CA GLU A 151 12.00 -12.39 -11.27
C GLU A 151 11.46 -12.08 -12.68
N PRO A 152 11.72 -12.95 -13.66
CA PRO A 152 11.22 -12.74 -15.02
C PRO A 152 9.69 -12.93 -15.15
N ASP A 153 9.04 -13.53 -14.15
CA ASP A 153 7.62 -13.83 -14.18
C ASP A 153 6.81 -12.71 -13.54
N ARG A 154 5.97 -12.05 -14.34
CA ARG A 154 5.05 -11.00 -13.88
C ARG A 154 4.06 -11.45 -12.79
N ASN A 155 3.80 -12.76 -12.64
CA ASN A 155 2.99 -13.30 -11.56
C ASN A 155 3.64 -13.11 -10.17
N ASN A 156 4.90 -12.75 -10.14
CA ASN A 156 5.69 -12.49 -8.93
C ASN A 156 6.00 -11.00 -8.72
N SER A 157 5.37 -10.11 -9.49
CA SER A 157 5.63 -8.67 -9.44
C SER A 157 5.36 -8.09 -8.05
N THR A 158 6.16 -7.10 -7.71
CA THR A 158 5.94 -6.20 -6.58
C THR A 158 4.92 -5.14 -7.00
N ILE A 159 3.95 -4.83 -6.14
CA ILE A 159 2.82 -3.94 -6.45
C ILE A 159 2.73 -2.83 -5.41
N GLY A 160 2.71 -1.57 -5.86
CA GLY A 160 2.55 -0.42 -4.97
C GLY A 160 1.19 -0.42 -4.26
N ILE A 161 0.10 -0.37 -5.03
CA ILE A 161 -1.27 -0.44 -4.52
C ILE A 161 -2.03 -1.51 -5.28
N TYR A 162 -2.60 -2.47 -4.58
CA TYR A 162 -3.53 -3.47 -5.12
C TYR A 162 -4.95 -3.15 -4.65
N ALA A 163 -5.88 -2.95 -5.57
CA ALA A 163 -7.26 -2.59 -5.27
C ALA A 163 -8.24 -3.50 -6.02
N LYS A 164 -9.20 -4.07 -5.29
CA LYS A 164 -10.29 -4.86 -5.84
C LYS A 164 -11.63 -4.54 -5.14
N ASP A 165 -12.72 -5.13 -5.62
CA ASP A 165 -14.04 -5.13 -4.99
C ASP A 165 -14.62 -3.71 -4.76
N GLY A 166 -14.57 -2.84 -5.78
CA GLY A 166 -15.13 -1.48 -5.71
C GLY A 166 -14.25 -0.45 -5.01
N ALA A 167 -13.01 -0.80 -4.66
CA ALA A 167 -12.09 0.12 -4.00
C ALA A 167 -11.64 1.27 -4.93
N THR A 168 -11.58 2.47 -4.37
CA THR A 168 -11.11 3.69 -5.04
C THR A 168 -9.70 4.04 -4.57
N VAL A 169 -8.85 4.44 -5.50
CA VAL A 169 -7.46 4.84 -5.24
C VAL A 169 -7.25 6.29 -5.63
N ASN A 170 -6.83 7.11 -4.69
CA ASN A 170 -6.47 8.51 -4.92
C ASN A 170 -5.01 8.74 -4.57
N ILE A 171 -4.22 9.21 -5.53
CA ILE A 171 -2.91 9.80 -5.31
C ILE A 171 -3.12 11.30 -5.29
N ILE A 172 -3.00 11.91 -4.13
CA ILE A 172 -3.43 13.28 -3.89
C ILE A 172 -2.30 14.18 -3.41
N ASN A 173 -2.43 15.46 -3.71
CA ASN A 173 -1.44 16.49 -3.45
C ASN A 173 -0.08 16.12 -4.08
N GLU A 174 0.98 16.11 -3.31
CA GLU A 174 2.34 15.78 -3.75
C GLU A 174 2.67 14.27 -3.64
N GLY A 175 1.65 13.43 -3.46
CA GLY A 175 1.83 11.97 -3.39
C GLY A 175 2.48 11.43 -4.66
N GLN A 176 3.46 10.54 -4.49
CA GLN A 176 4.21 9.95 -5.60
C GLN A 176 4.10 8.43 -5.60
N VAL A 177 4.14 7.87 -6.81
CA VAL A 177 4.32 6.42 -7.01
C VAL A 177 5.49 6.22 -7.96
N ASN A 178 6.57 5.67 -7.45
CA ASN A 178 7.78 5.36 -8.21
C ASN A 178 7.83 3.85 -8.47
N VAL A 179 7.78 3.47 -9.73
CA VAL A 179 7.65 2.08 -10.17
C VAL A 179 8.97 1.61 -10.76
N GLY A 180 9.57 0.61 -10.13
CA GLY A 180 10.77 -0.05 -10.59
C GLY A 180 10.53 -0.99 -11.78
N LYS A 181 11.62 -1.50 -12.36
CA LYS A 181 11.59 -2.43 -13.48
C LYS A 181 10.77 -3.69 -13.14
N LYS A 182 9.95 -4.16 -14.09
CA LYS A 182 9.08 -5.35 -13.97
C LYS A 182 8.07 -5.31 -12.81
N SER A 183 7.78 -4.12 -12.30
CA SER A 183 6.87 -3.91 -11.18
C SER A 183 5.61 -3.14 -11.60
N VAL A 184 4.61 -3.09 -10.71
CA VAL A 184 3.35 -2.40 -10.97
C VAL A 184 3.11 -1.34 -9.89
N GLY A 185 2.84 -0.11 -10.30
CA GLY A 185 2.53 0.97 -9.36
C GLY A 185 1.15 0.78 -8.72
N ILE A 186 0.10 0.79 -9.53
CA ILE A 186 -1.28 0.58 -9.10
C ILE A 186 -1.88 -0.56 -9.92
N TYR A 187 -2.33 -1.60 -9.27
CA TYR A 187 -3.07 -2.71 -9.86
C TYR A 187 -4.51 -2.68 -9.35
N SER A 188 -5.44 -2.29 -10.19
CA SER A 188 -6.85 -2.15 -9.82
C SER A 188 -7.75 -2.99 -10.71
N ILE A 189 -8.37 -4.00 -10.12
CA ILE A 189 -9.38 -4.87 -10.73
C ILE A 189 -10.75 -4.61 -10.09
N SER A 190 -11.16 -3.37 -10.06
CA SER A 190 -12.27 -2.84 -9.31
C SER A 190 -13.06 -1.85 -10.17
N ASP A 191 -14.36 -1.75 -10.01
CA ASP A 191 -15.19 -0.73 -10.63
C ASP A 191 -14.97 0.67 -10.02
N GLY A 192 -14.25 0.77 -8.90
CA GLY A 192 -13.83 2.03 -8.31
C GLY A 192 -12.81 2.78 -9.17
N ASN A 193 -12.68 4.07 -8.93
CA ASN A 193 -11.82 4.93 -9.72
C ASN A 193 -10.36 4.90 -9.24
N VAL A 194 -9.44 5.18 -10.15
CA VAL A 194 -8.07 5.57 -9.84
C VAL A 194 -7.90 7.03 -10.23
N THR A 195 -7.52 7.89 -9.30
CA THR A 195 -7.35 9.33 -9.52
C THR A 195 -5.95 9.78 -9.10
N ALA A 196 -5.23 10.44 -10.00
CA ALA A 196 -4.04 11.23 -9.68
C ALA A 196 -4.39 12.70 -9.78
N THR A 197 -4.24 13.48 -8.69
CA THR A 197 -4.51 14.92 -8.68
C THR A 197 -3.39 15.71 -9.35
N ASN A 198 -3.60 17.00 -9.63
CA ASN A 198 -2.72 17.83 -10.46
C ASN A 198 -1.24 17.87 -10.02
N THR A 199 -0.96 17.67 -8.75
CA THR A 199 0.41 17.66 -8.19
C THR A 199 0.93 16.26 -7.93
N ALA A 200 0.14 15.22 -8.20
CA ALA A 200 0.56 13.83 -8.06
C ALA A 200 1.57 13.45 -9.15
N LEU A 201 2.49 12.56 -8.82
CA LEU A 201 3.55 12.11 -9.71
C LEU A 201 3.58 10.58 -9.80
N LEU A 202 3.53 10.06 -11.01
CA LEU A 202 3.71 8.66 -11.32
C LEU A 202 4.95 8.49 -12.19
N ASN A 203 6.01 7.92 -11.66
CA ASN A 203 7.25 7.62 -12.38
C ASN A 203 7.34 6.14 -12.68
N VAL A 204 7.47 5.78 -13.92
CA VAL A 204 7.50 4.39 -14.41
C VAL A 204 8.85 4.13 -15.05
N SER A 205 9.61 3.21 -14.46
CA SER A 205 10.88 2.74 -15.02
C SER A 205 10.65 1.78 -16.20
N ASP A 206 11.72 1.46 -16.89
CA ASP A 206 11.73 0.48 -17.97
C ASP A 206 11.03 -0.83 -17.57
N GLU A 207 10.26 -1.44 -18.48
CA GLU A 207 9.42 -2.63 -18.25
C GLU A 207 8.38 -2.51 -17.10
N GLY A 208 8.24 -1.35 -16.46
CA GLY A 208 7.26 -1.12 -15.41
C GLY A 208 5.86 -0.83 -15.94
N ILE A 209 4.84 -1.04 -15.11
CA ILE A 209 3.46 -0.63 -15.37
C ILE A 209 3.04 0.37 -14.30
N GLY A 210 2.73 1.59 -14.72
CA GLY A 210 2.28 2.62 -13.78
C GLY A 210 0.93 2.29 -13.18
N ILE A 211 -0.10 2.17 -14.01
CA ILE A 211 -1.46 1.79 -13.62
C ILE A 211 -1.94 0.65 -14.51
N TYR A 212 -2.29 -0.48 -13.92
CA TYR A 212 -3.10 -1.52 -14.53
C TYR A 212 -4.52 -1.39 -14.02
N LYS A 213 -5.49 -1.23 -14.92
CA LYS A 213 -6.89 -1.02 -14.55
C LYS A 213 -7.82 -1.92 -15.33
N LYS A 214 -8.73 -2.59 -14.61
CA LYS A 214 -9.83 -3.37 -15.18
C LYS A 214 -11.16 -2.78 -14.71
N GLY A 215 -11.98 -2.31 -15.66
CA GLY A 215 -13.26 -1.63 -15.37
C GLY A 215 -13.10 -0.25 -14.74
N GLY A 216 -14.16 0.55 -14.66
CA GLY A 216 -14.19 1.86 -14.01
C GLY A 216 -13.39 2.95 -14.74
N THR A 217 -12.88 3.94 -14.01
CA THR A 217 -12.26 5.13 -14.58
C THR A 217 -10.86 5.39 -14.02
N VAL A 218 -9.95 5.86 -14.88
CA VAL A 218 -8.66 6.46 -14.51
C VAL A 218 -8.72 7.95 -14.80
N ASN A 219 -8.58 8.79 -13.79
CA ASN A 219 -8.51 10.24 -13.91
C ASN A 219 -7.07 10.70 -13.68
N LEU A 220 -6.43 11.22 -14.70
CA LEU A 220 -5.07 11.74 -14.65
C LEU A 220 -5.11 13.27 -14.66
N GLY A 221 -4.85 13.89 -13.52
CA GLY A 221 -4.64 15.32 -13.38
C GLY A 221 -3.17 15.67 -13.09
N GLY A 222 -2.39 14.68 -12.70
CA GLY A 222 -0.96 14.82 -12.38
C GLY A 222 -0.04 14.46 -13.55
N THR A 223 1.24 14.30 -13.22
CA THR A 223 2.27 13.95 -14.21
C THR A 223 2.53 12.45 -14.23
N VAL A 224 2.57 11.86 -15.41
CA VAL A 224 3.00 10.47 -15.63
C VAL A 224 4.28 10.49 -16.46
N ASN A 225 5.40 10.17 -15.84
CA ASN A 225 6.69 10.01 -16.48
C ASN A 225 6.92 8.54 -16.80
N VAL A 226 7.14 8.21 -18.04
CA VAL A 226 7.45 6.85 -18.48
C VAL A 226 8.86 6.87 -19.04
N ALA A 227 9.73 6.00 -18.53
CA ALA A 227 11.10 5.90 -18.99
C ALA A 227 11.18 5.44 -20.45
N ASP A 228 12.25 5.80 -21.13
CA ASP A 228 12.56 5.26 -22.44
C ASP A 228 12.85 3.76 -22.33
N HIS A 229 12.36 3.00 -23.30
CA HIS A 229 12.66 1.57 -23.36
C HIS A 229 14.10 1.36 -23.85
N ILE A 230 14.92 0.77 -23.01
CA ILE A 230 16.30 0.38 -23.36
C ILE A 230 16.26 -1.09 -23.78
N SER A 231 15.95 -1.33 -25.05
CA SER A 231 15.57 -2.66 -25.54
C SER A 231 16.68 -3.72 -25.56
N SER A 232 16.32 -4.90 -25.07
CA SER A 232 16.70 -6.17 -25.69
C SER A 232 15.47 -6.75 -26.40
N ALA A 233 15.65 -7.54 -27.46
CA ALA A 233 14.57 -7.99 -28.34
C ALA A 233 13.43 -8.82 -27.66
N ASN A 234 13.50 -9.06 -26.36
CA ASN A 234 12.56 -9.86 -25.56
C ASN A 234 11.97 -9.12 -24.33
N ASP A 235 12.31 -7.85 -24.15
CA ASP A 235 11.84 -7.08 -23.00
C ASP A 235 10.48 -6.42 -23.30
N SER A 236 9.69 -6.21 -22.26
CA SER A 236 8.41 -5.51 -22.37
C SER A 236 8.60 -4.02 -22.24
N GLU A 237 7.90 -3.24 -23.04
CA GLU A 237 7.93 -1.78 -22.93
C GLU A 237 7.31 -1.29 -21.61
N PRO A 238 7.77 -0.15 -21.08
CA PRO A 238 7.13 0.49 -19.93
C PRO A 238 5.77 1.05 -20.34
N VAL A 239 4.79 0.96 -19.46
CA VAL A 239 3.42 1.40 -19.71
C VAL A 239 2.95 2.36 -18.63
N GLY A 240 2.59 3.59 -18.99
CA GLY A 240 2.01 4.55 -18.06
C GLY A 240 0.66 4.08 -17.51
N VAL A 241 -0.30 3.78 -18.39
CA VAL A 241 -1.63 3.26 -18.04
C VAL A 241 -2.02 2.14 -18.98
N TYR A 242 -2.40 1.00 -18.44
CA TYR A 242 -2.93 -0.14 -19.16
C TYR A 242 -4.36 -0.42 -18.72
N GLY A 243 -5.32 -0.19 -19.60
CA GLY A 243 -6.76 -0.35 -19.31
C GLY A 243 -7.38 -1.50 -20.10
N ILE A 244 -8.22 -2.31 -19.46
CA ILE A 244 -8.99 -3.40 -20.09
C ILE A 244 -10.45 -3.38 -19.62
N ASP A 245 -11.31 -4.08 -20.34
CA ASP A 245 -12.73 -4.28 -20.01
C ASP A 245 -13.51 -2.97 -19.80
N GLY A 246 -13.40 -2.06 -20.77
CA GLY A 246 -14.20 -0.83 -20.81
C GLY A 246 -13.73 0.28 -19.87
N VAL A 247 -12.45 0.31 -19.54
CA VAL A 247 -11.88 1.41 -18.75
C VAL A 247 -12.00 2.74 -19.50
N SER A 248 -12.49 3.76 -18.81
CA SER A 248 -12.46 5.15 -19.25
C SER A 248 -11.18 5.82 -18.72
N ILE A 249 -10.36 6.38 -19.61
CA ILE A 249 -9.19 7.16 -19.22
C ILE A 249 -9.46 8.63 -19.52
N VAL A 250 -9.51 9.45 -18.48
CA VAL A 250 -9.67 10.89 -18.56
C VAL A 250 -8.35 11.55 -18.21
N ASN A 251 -7.74 12.20 -19.20
CA ASN A 251 -6.50 12.93 -19.01
C ASN A 251 -6.79 14.43 -18.94
N ASN A 252 -6.64 14.99 -17.75
CA ASN A 252 -6.77 16.43 -17.46
C ASN A 252 -5.40 17.05 -17.10
N ALA A 253 -4.30 16.35 -17.37
CA ALA A 253 -2.95 16.88 -17.16
C ALA A 253 -2.70 18.02 -18.17
N ASN A 254 -2.19 19.14 -17.66
CA ASN A 254 -1.79 20.30 -18.46
C ASN A 254 -0.39 20.08 -19.04
#